data_3e9632aef62f8d3289df902376555825
#
_entry.id   3e9632aef62f8d3289df902376555825
#
_cell.length_a   1.000
_cell.length_b   1.000
_cell.length_c   1.000
_cell.angle_alpha   90.00
_cell.angle_beta   90.00
_cell.angle_gamma   90.00
#
_symmetry.space_group_name_H-M   'P 1'
#
loop_
_entity.id
_entity.type
_entity.pdbx_description
1 polymer ?
#
loop_
_entity_poly.entity_id
_entity_poly.type
_entity_poly.pdbx_seq_one_letter_code
_entity_poly.pdbx_strand_id
1 'polypeptide(L)'
;SSDSGFAVKDHYKIEPRLGNWSDIRNFSKKTTVMADLVINHASSRGLWFANFLKDKSPGKNYFFTVNNKFNVSKVVRPREHRLLKKIKLFNKNQYLWRTFSPDQIDLNFKNPKVLMRFLKIIINSLNHGVRIFRLDAIAYLWKENGTKCINHTNTHNIIKFIRFFTEQLNTESLIITETNLPEKENLSYFGNQDEANWIYNFSLPPLIVYSLLFEDSSKITQWSKKLKKTNNKNNYLNFIASHDGIGMRPIEGLINNVQLKKLFARLKKNGGEFSFRRVQGKGKKVYEANITLFNAFEKSDFDKKGKYFLERFISAHAIMLAFEGIPAVYFNSIFGTSNDNSKYI
;
A
#
# COMPACT_ATOMS: atom_id res chain seq x y z
N SER A 1 -7.45 -9.67 13.82
CA SER A 1 -7.31 -8.35 13.19
C SER A 1 -8.62 -7.94 12.58
N SER A 2 -8.84 -6.64 12.41
CA SER A 2 -9.91 -6.08 11.57
C SER A 2 -9.29 -5.53 10.29
N ASP A 3 -10.15 -5.08 9.34
CA ASP A 3 -9.70 -4.48 8.09
C ASP A 3 -8.78 -5.44 7.29
N SER A 4 -9.30 -6.65 7.03
CA SER A 4 -8.62 -7.70 6.25
C SER A 4 -7.18 -8.03 6.69
N GLY A 5 -6.85 -7.77 7.97
CA GLY A 5 -5.53 -8.00 8.54
C GLY A 5 -4.71 -6.73 8.77
N PHE A 6 -5.01 -5.63 8.10
CA PHE A 6 -4.23 -4.39 8.15
C PHE A 6 -4.50 -3.50 9.39
N ALA A 7 -5.50 -3.79 10.23
CA ALA A 7 -5.60 -3.23 11.58
C ALA A 7 -5.00 -4.22 12.59
N VAL A 8 -3.68 -4.21 12.74
CA VAL A 8 -2.94 -5.19 13.53
C VAL A 8 -3.13 -4.96 15.02
N LYS A 9 -3.61 -5.99 15.74
CA LYS A 9 -3.79 -5.97 17.19
C LYS A 9 -2.51 -6.33 17.94
N ASP A 10 -1.73 -7.26 17.39
CA ASP A 10 -0.48 -7.75 17.96
C ASP A 10 0.47 -8.17 16.84
N HIS A 11 1.56 -7.45 16.68
CA HIS A 11 2.57 -7.68 15.64
C HIS A 11 3.47 -8.90 15.91
N TYR A 12 3.35 -9.52 17.07
CA TYR A 12 4.12 -10.73 17.42
C TYR A 12 3.32 -12.03 17.23
N LYS A 13 2.04 -11.93 16.83
CA LYS A 13 1.15 -13.08 16.67
C LYS A 13 0.66 -13.19 15.24
N ILE A 14 0.58 -14.42 14.76
CA ILE A 14 -0.12 -14.78 13.54
C ILE A 14 -1.60 -14.96 13.87
N GLU A 15 -2.50 -14.66 12.94
CA GLU A 15 -3.93 -14.95 13.07
C GLU A 15 -4.12 -16.47 13.29
N PRO A 16 -4.67 -16.91 14.42
CA PRO A 16 -4.72 -18.35 14.76
C PRO A 16 -5.39 -19.23 13.71
N ARG A 17 -6.33 -18.67 12.93
CA ARG A 17 -7.00 -19.39 11.84
C ARG A 17 -6.10 -19.68 10.64
N LEU A 18 -4.98 -18.96 10.52
CA LEU A 18 -4.00 -19.11 9.43
C LEU A 18 -2.79 -19.93 9.85
N GLY A 19 -2.63 -20.21 11.15
CA GLY A 19 -1.50 -20.96 11.67
C GLY A 19 -0.70 -20.21 12.74
N ASN A 20 0.57 -20.51 12.84
CA ASN A 20 1.47 -19.99 13.85
C ASN A 20 2.91 -19.83 13.29
N TRP A 21 3.84 -19.33 14.11
CA TRP A 21 5.23 -19.12 13.70
C TRP A 21 5.99 -20.40 13.31
N SER A 22 5.59 -21.57 13.82
CA SER A 22 6.18 -22.85 13.40
C SER A 22 5.84 -23.16 11.94
N ASP A 23 4.60 -22.85 11.53
CA ASP A 23 4.15 -23.04 10.14
C ASP A 23 4.93 -22.13 9.19
N ILE A 24 5.13 -20.85 9.56
CA ILE A 24 5.97 -19.92 8.78
C ILE A 24 7.41 -20.43 8.68
N ARG A 25 7.99 -20.90 9.77
CA ARG A 25 9.35 -21.46 9.78
C ARG A 25 9.48 -22.68 8.89
N ASN A 26 8.49 -23.57 8.89
CA ASN A 26 8.48 -24.75 8.02
C ASN A 26 8.31 -24.36 6.55
N PHE A 27 7.46 -23.37 6.27
CA PHE A 27 7.28 -22.84 4.92
C PHE A 27 8.54 -22.17 4.39
N SER A 28 9.25 -21.41 5.23
CA SER A 28 10.48 -20.69 4.87
C SER A 28 11.65 -21.62 4.48
N LYS A 29 11.60 -22.90 4.86
CA LYS A 29 12.58 -23.91 4.42
C LYS A 29 12.42 -24.29 2.94
N LYS A 30 11.25 -24.04 2.36
CA LYS A 30 10.90 -24.41 0.99
C LYS A 30 10.89 -23.23 0.02
N THR A 31 10.68 -22.02 0.53
CA THR A 31 10.59 -20.81 -0.28
C THR A 31 10.92 -19.57 0.54
N THR A 32 11.29 -18.48 -0.11
CA THR A 32 11.49 -17.18 0.53
C THR A 32 10.15 -16.60 0.97
N VAL A 33 10.04 -16.22 2.23
CA VAL A 33 8.82 -15.66 2.81
C VAL A 33 8.90 -14.14 2.86
N MET A 34 7.88 -13.49 2.31
CA MET A 34 7.62 -12.07 2.49
C MET A 34 6.51 -11.88 3.53
N ALA A 35 6.69 -10.91 4.42
CA ALA A 35 5.65 -10.51 5.36
C ALA A 35 5.37 -9.01 5.28
N ASP A 36 4.09 -8.66 5.48
CA ASP A 36 3.69 -7.28 5.67
C ASP A 36 4.17 -6.76 7.02
N LEU A 37 4.83 -5.62 7.00
CA LEU A 37 5.13 -4.82 8.16
C LEU A 37 4.20 -3.60 8.16
N VAL A 38 3.04 -3.74 8.79
CA VAL A 38 2.06 -2.66 8.93
C VAL A 38 2.60 -1.65 9.94
N ILE A 39 3.40 -0.71 9.43
CA ILE A 39 4.23 0.16 10.26
C ILE A 39 3.58 1.52 10.55
N ASN A 40 2.69 2.01 9.66
CA ASN A 40 2.10 3.34 9.82
C ASN A 40 1.10 3.42 10.98
N HIS A 41 0.39 2.34 11.29
CA HIS A 41 -0.72 2.34 12.25
C HIS A 41 -0.86 1.01 12.98
N ALA A 42 -1.67 0.99 14.03
CA ALA A 42 -2.07 -0.21 14.74
C ALA A 42 -3.56 -0.14 15.12
N SER A 43 -4.17 -1.30 15.41
CA SER A 43 -5.58 -1.39 15.78
C SER A 43 -5.87 -0.69 17.11
N SER A 44 -6.98 0.05 17.15
CA SER A 44 -7.55 0.59 18.39
C SER A 44 -8.03 -0.50 19.36
N ARG A 45 -8.08 -1.76 18.91
CA ARG A 45 -8.47 -2.94 19.72
C ARG A 45 -7.26 -3.73 20.24
N GLY A 46 -6.03 -3.26 19.94
CA GLY A 46 -4.79 -3.92 20.37
C GLY A 46 -4.31 -3.49 21.75
N LEU A 47 -3.39 -4.29 22.30
CA LEU A 47 -2.80 -4.04 23.61
C LEU A 47 -2.10 -2.67 23.69
N TRP A 48 -1.40 -2.26 22.63
CA TRP A 48 -0.71 -0.98 22.61
C TRP A 48 -1.66 0.19 22.78
N PHE A 49 -2.83 0.15 22.15
CA PHE A 49 -3.82 1.21 22.27
C PHE A 49 -4.50 1.21 23.63
N ALA A 50 -4.84 0.05 24.18
CA ALA A 50 -5.38 -0.08 25.53
C ALA A 50 -4.41 0.47 26.58
N ASN A 51 -3.12 0.19 26.43
CA ASN A 51 -2.06 0.71 27.31
C ASN A 51 -1.83 2.22 27.09
N PHE A 52 -1.90 2.71 25.84
CA PHE A 52 -1.81 4.15 25.54
C PHE A 52 -2.87 4.95 26.31
N LEU A 53 -4.11 4.48 26.34
CA LEU A 53 -5.20 5.13 27.08
C LEU A 53 -4.98 5.14 28.60
N LYS A 54 -4.16 4.20 29.12
CA LYS A 54 -3.84 4.03 30.56
C LYS A 54 -2.44 4.53 30.93
N ASP A 55 -1.74 5.20 30.01
CA ASP A 55 -0.34 5.66 30.19
C ASP A 55 0.64 4.53 30.56
N LYS A 56 0.40 3.32 30.08
CA LYS A 56 1.21 2.12 30.37
C LYS A 56 2.07 1.70 29.19
N SER A 57 3.22 1.09 29.47
CA SER A 57 4.08 0.45 28.45
C SER A 57 3.76 -1.05 28.32
N PRO A 58 3.91 -1.64 27.12
CA PRO A 58 4.15 -0.98 25.83
C PRO A 58 2.88 -0.27 25.32
N GLY A 59 3.02 0.88 24.68
CA GLY A 59 1.88 1.65 24.15
C GLY A 59 1.92 3.13 24.55
N LYS A 60 2.47 3.45 25.70
CA LYS A 60 2.63 4.83 26.17
C LYS A 60 3.31 5.69 25.10
N ASN A 61 2.62 6.77 24.67
CA ASN A 61 3.09 7.70 23.62
C ASN A 61 3.37 7.06 22.24
N TYR A 62 2.81 5.87 21.95
CA TYR A 62 3.01 5.22 20.65
C TYR A 62 2.14 5.80 19.55
N PHE A 63 0.98 6.36 19.87
CA PHE A 63 0.03 6.85 18.89
C PHE A 63 0.17 8.35 18.66
N PHE A 64 -0.01 8.76 17.40
CA PHE A 64 0.10 10.16 17.04
C PHE A 64 -1.17 10.92 17.40
N THR A 65 -1.00 11.90 18.25
CA THR A 65 -2.08 12.81 18.70
C THR A 65 -1.70 14.26 18.42
N VAL A 66 -2.70 15.07 18.18
CA VAL A 66 -2.53 16.50 17.94
C VAL A 66 -3.53 17.32 18.77
N ASN A 67 -3.22 18.57 18.99
CA ASN A 67 -4.15 19.54 19.57
C ASN A 67 -4.94 20.29 18.46
N ASN A 68 -5.83 21.20 18.84
CA ASN A 68 -6.64 21.99 17.91
C ASN A 68 -5.87 23.02 17.08
N LYS A 69 -4.61 23.30 17.43
CA LYS A 69 -3.73 24.22 16.69
C LYS A 69 -2.99 23.55 15.54
N PHE A 70 -3.07 22.22 15.42
CA PHE A 70 -2.38 21.49 14.34
C PHE A 70 -3.09 21.73 13.01
N ASN A 71 -2.37 22.31 12.06
CA ASN A 71 -2.90 22.65 10.73
C ASN A 71 -2.88 21.42 9.80
N VAL A 72 -4.06 20.87 9.51
CA VAL A 72 -4.26 19.72 8.63
C VAL A 72 -4.71 20.09 7.21
N SER A 73 -4.77 21.38 6.87
CA SER A 73 -5.34 21.85 5.60
C SER A 73 -4.63 21.27 4.37
N LYS A 74 -3.31 21.05 4.45
CA LYS A 74 -2.50 20.49 3.35
C LYS A 74 -2.39 18.98 3.34
N VAL A 75 -2.92 18.29 4.37
CA VAL A 75 -2.73 16.84 4.55
C VAL A 75 -3.39 16.06 3.42
N VAL A 76 -2.62 15.19 2.78
CA VAL A 76 -3.12 14.27 1.75
C VAL A 76 -3.90 13.14 2.42
N ARG A 77 -5.13 12.93 1.98
CA ARG A 77 -6.05 11.98 2.59
C ARG A 77 -6.46 10.91 1.58
N PRO A 78 -6.05 9.65 1.80
CA PRO A 78 -6.39 8.55 0.90
C PRO A 78 -7.83 8.05 1.09
N ARG A 79 -8.51 8.44 2.17
CA ARG A 79 -9.88 8.00 2.52
C ARG A 79 -10.77 9.19 2.89
N GLU A 80 -12.08 9.01 2.83
CA GLU A 80 -13.07 10.08 3.04
C GLU A 80 -13.48 10.30 4.50
N HIS A 81 -13.31 9.31 5.39
CA HIS A 81 -13.67 9.44 6.80
C HIS A 81 -12.88 10.55 7.51
N ARG A 82 -13.34 10.98 8.68
CA ARG A 82 -12.67 12.04 9.44
C ARG A 82 -11.27 11.61 9.88
N LEU A 83 -10.25 12.39 9.47
CA LEU A 83 -8.85 12.18 9.84
C LEU A 83 -8.63 12.16 11.35
N LEU A 84 -9.25 13.10 12.04
CA LEU A 84 -9.05 13.34 13.46
C LEU A 84 -10.28 12.88 14.27
N LYS A 85 -10.02 12.11 15.34
CA LYS A 85 -11.03 11.72 16.33
C LYS A 85 -10.72 12.37 17.67
N LYS A 86 -11.63 13.22 18.16
CA LYS A 86 -11.49 13.84 19.49
C LYS A 86 -11.55 12.76 20.57
N ILE A 87 -10.63 12.83 21.50
CA ILE A 87 -10.57 12.00 22.71
C ILE A 87 -10.18 12.86 23.92
N LYS A 88 -10.52 12.39 25.12
CA LYS A 88 -10.04 12.97 26.37
C LYS A 88 -8.93 12.06 26.94
N LEU A 89 -7.69 12.54 26.95
CA LEU A 89 -6.54 11.85 27.53
C LEU A 89 -6.03 12.65 28.72
N PHE A 90 -5.99 12.02 29.89
CA PHE A 90 -5.46 12.63 31.11
C PHE A 90 -6.01 14.06 31.36
N ASN A 91 -7.34 14.20 31.28
CA ASN A 91 -8.06 15.47 31.41
C ASN A 91 -7.77 16.53 30.33
N LYS A 92 -7.04 16.20 29.27
CA LYS A 92 -6.77 17.07 28.10
C LYS A 92 -7.53 16.61 26.87
N ASN A 93 -8.14 17.55 26.14
CA ASN A 93 -8.73 17.27 24.84
C ASN A 93 -7.61 17.12 23.82
N GLN A 94 -7.54 15.98 23.16
CA GLN A 94 -6.62 15.68 22.07
C GLN A 94 -7.36 15.06 20.89
N TYR A 95 -6.67 14.93 19.76
CA TYR A 95 -7.21 14.33 18.55
C TYR A 95 -6.30 13.21 18.09
N LEU A 96 -6.84 12.00 18.03
CA LEU A 96 -6.19 10.84 17.44
C LEU A 96 -6.15 10.99 15.91
N TRP A 97 -5.02 10.68 15.33
CA TRP A 97 -4.83 10.66 13.88
C TRP A 97 -5.18 9.30 13.29
N ARG A 98 -5.98 9.29 12.20
CA ARG A 98 -6.47 8.09 11.55
C ARG A 98 -6.42 8.28 10.04
N THR A 99 -5.36 7.80 9.40
CA THR A 99 -5.16 7.98 7.95
C THR A 99 -6.14 7.13 7.14
N PHE A 100 -6.31 5.84 7.48
CA PHE A 100 -6.96 4.85 6.62
C PHE A 100 -8.35 4.41 7.08
N SER A 101 -8.53 4.05 8.35
CA SER A 101 -9.83 3.60 8.87
C SER A 101 -10.06 4.03 10.31
N PRO A 102 -11.31 3.93 10.80
CA PRO A 102 -11.61 4.24 12.20
C PRO A 102 -10.87 3.39 13.23
N ASP A 103 -10.48 2.16 12.88
CA ASP A 103 -9.74 1.24 13.77
C ASP A 103 -8.22 1.37 13.62
N GLN A 104 -7.72 1.95 12.54
CA GLN A 104 -6.30 2.13 12.27
C GLN A 104 -5.82 3.47 12.84
N ILE A 105 -5.20 3.44 14.02
CA ILE A 105 -4.68 4.64 14.68
C ILE A 105 -3.19 4.79 14.34
N ASP A 106 -2.84 5.94 13.76
CA ASP A 106 -1.48 6.19 13.30
C ASP A 106 -0.47 6.25 14.43
N LEU A 107 0.70 5.68 14.20
CA LEU A 107 1.80 5.63 15.15
C LEU A 107 2.65 6.90 15.12
N ASN A 108 3.29 7.20 16.23
CA ASN A 108 4.11 8.38 16.42
C ASN A 108 5.60 8.07 16.24
N PHE A 109 6.11 8.14 15.02
CA PHE A 109 7.53 7.91 14.73
C PHE A 109 8.47 9.04 15.19
N LYS A 110 7.94 10.14 15.73
CA LYS A 110 8.75 11.10 16.50
C LYS A 110 9.20 10.52 17.84
N ASN A 111 8.53 9.47 18.30
CA ASN A 111 8.94 8.72 19.49
C ASN A 111 9.87 7.56 19.08
N PRO A 112 11.17 7.59 19.41
CA PRO A 112 12.11 6.55 19.02
C PRO A 112 11.75 5.16 19.57
N LYS A 113 10.99 5.07 20.65
CA LYS A 113 10.50 3.80 21.21
C LYS A 113 9.57 3.06 20.23
N VAL A 114 8.86 3.78 19.34
CA VAL A 114 8.05 3.16 18.29
C VAL A 114 8.94 2.48 17.27
N LEU A 115 9.96 3.18 16.74
CA LEU A 115 10.92 2.59 15.82
C LEU A 115 11.62 1.38 16.46
N MET A 116 12.14 1.52 17.68
CA MET A 116 12.77 0.40 18.42
C MET A 116 11.84 -0.80 18.58
N ARG A 117 10.54 -0.58 18.71
CA ARG A 117 9.57 -1.68 18.76
C ARG A 117 9.48 -2.40 17.42
N PHE A 118 9.45 -1.67 16.30
CA PHE A 118 9.44 -2.27 14.97
C PHE A 118 10.73 -3.01 14.62
N LEU A 119 11.88 -2.52 15.06
CA LEU A 119 13.13 -3.28 14.91
C LEU A 119 13.08 -4.64 15.64
N LYS A 120 12.48 -4.70 16.84
CA LYS A 120 12.27 -5.97 17.56
C LYS A 120 11.27 -6.88 16.84
N ILE A 121 10.25 -6.35 16.17
CA ILE A 121 9.32 -7.11 15.34
C ILE A 121 10.05 -7.70 14.13
N ILE A 122 10.91 -6.92 13.48
CA ILE A 122 11.76 -7.38 12.37
C ILE A 122 12.66 -8.53 12.82
N ILE A 123 13.37 -8.39 13.95
CA ILE A 123 14.21 -9.46 14.51
C ILE A 123 13.38 -10.72 14.74
N ASN A 124 12.21 -10.59 15.38
CA ASN A 124 11.33 -11.72 15.61
C ASN A 124 10.93 -12.43 14.31
N SER A 125 10.59 -11.68 13.27
CA SER A 125 10.20 -12.21 11.97
C SER A 125 11.37 -12.89 11.25
N LEU A 126 12.57 -12.30 11.28
CA LEU A 126 13.80 -12.91 10.74
C LEU A 126 14.11 -14.25 11.41
N ASN A 127 13.98 -14.35 12.74
CA ASN A 127 14.18 -15.57 13.51
C ASN A 127 13.17 -16.68 13.16
N HIS A 128 12.05 -16.30 12.53
CA HIS A 128 11.03 -17.24 12.05
C HIS A 128 11.08 -17.49 10.53
N GLY A 129 12.14 -17.00 9.85
CA GLY A 129 12.40 -17.32 8.45
C GLY A 129 11.85 -16.31 7.44
N VAL A 130 11.24 -15.19 7.88
CA VAL A 130 10.90 -14.09 6.98
C VAL A 130 12.19 -13.45 6.47
N ARG A 131 12.24 -13.13 5.18
CA ARG A 131 13.40 -12.49 4.51
C ARG A 131 13.04 -11.20 3.81
N ILE A 132 11.79 -11.03 3.42
CA ILE A 132 11.33 -9.85 2.69
C ILE A 132 10.28 -9.12 3.54
N PHE A 133 10.45 -7.82 3.73
CA PHE A 133 9.52 -6.98 4.49
C PHE A 133 8.84 -5.97 3.56
N ARG A 134 7.53 -6.12 3.39
CA ARG A 134 6.70 -5.13 2.71
C ARG A 134 6.29 -4.06 3.71
N LEU A 135 6.82 -2.85 3.56
CA LEU A 135 6.47 -1.71 4.40
C LEU A 135 5.13 -1.13 3.91
N ASP A 136 4.06 -1.53 4.57
CA ASP A 136 2.69 -1.11 4.24
C ASP A 136 2.48 0.38 4.52
N ALA A 137 1.86 1.08 3.56
CA ALA A 137 1.47 2.49 3.66
C ALA A 137 2.60 3.44 4.13
N ILE A 138 3.85 3.09 3.85
CA ILE A 138 5.05 3.73 4.40
C ILE A 138 5.12 5.23 4.12
N ALA A 139 4.54 5.69 3.01
CA ALA A 139 4.57 7.10 2.63
C ALA A 139 3.94 8.04 3.67
N TYR A 140 3.06 7.54 4.52
CA TYR A 140 2.31 8.31 5.53
C TYR A 140 2.97 8.31 6.92
N LEU A 141 4.17 7.76 7.07
CA LEU A 141 4.78 7.49 8.37
C LEU A 141 5.04 8.75 9.20
N TRP A 142 5.55 9.84 8.58
CA TRP A 142 5.89 11.07 9.30
C TRP A 142 4.82 12.14 9.15
N LYS A 143 4.37 12.69 10.29
CA LYS A 143 3.38 13.76 10.35
C LYS A 143 4.00 15.02 10.91
N GLU A 144 3.84 16.14 10.18
CA GLU A 144 4.36 17.44 10.58
C GLU A 144 3.35 18.54 10.31
N ASN A 145 3.29 19.51 11.22
CA ASN A 145 2.32 20.61 11.16
C ASN A 145 2.46 21.42 9.88
N GLY A 146 1.33 21.68 9.19
CA GLY A 146 1.30 22.49 7.99
C GLY A 146 1.90 21.85 6.73
N THR A 147 2.30 20.56 6.80
CA THR A 147 2.83 19.80 5.65
C THR A 147 1.76 18.91 5.03
N LYS A 148 2.10 18.24 3.93
CA LYS A 148 1.24 17.23 3.28
C LYS A 148 1.11 15.94 4.09
N CYS A 149 1.97 15.70 5.09
CA CYS A 149 2.08 14.47 5.90
C CYS A 149 2.15 13.20 5.05
N ILE A 150 2.80 13.28 3.92
CA ILE A 150 3.05 12.17 3.00
C ILE A 150 4.40 12.42 2.30
N ASN A 151 5.14 11.36 2.02
CA ASN A 151 6.43 11.41 1.31
C ASN A 151 7.42 12.42 1.97
N HIS A 152 7.48 12.41 3.28
CA HIS A 152 8.28 13.35 4.06
C HIS A 152 9.73 12.86 4.16
N THR A 153 10.71 13.77 4.17
CA THR A 153 12.15 13.43 4.28
C THR A 153 12.45 12.50 5.45
N ASN A 154 11.82 12.71 6.61
CA ASN A 154 12.02 11.84 7.77
C ASN A 154 11.44 10.42 7.56
N THR A 155 10.45 10.24 6.70
CA THR A 155 10.01 8.90 6.28
C THR A 155 11.12 8.19 5.53
N HIS A 156 11.75 8.86 4.58
CA HIS A 156 12.91 8.33 3.84
C HIS A 156 14.07 7.96 4.78
N ASN A 157 14.41 8.84 5.74
CA ASN A 157 15.45 8.56 6.73
C ASN A 157 15.15 7.31 7.58
N ILE A 158 13.89 7.10 7.96
CA ILE A 158 13.48 5.90 8.70
C ILE A 158 13.64 4.65 7.83
N ILE A 159 13.28 4.71 6.54
CA ILE A 159 13.44 3.58 5.62
C ILE A 159 14.92 3.23 5.44
N LYS A 160 15.79 4.22 5.23
CA LYS A 160 17.25 4.03 5.17
C LYS A 160 17.76 3.32 6.42
N PHE A 161 17.31 3.76 7.58
CA PHE A 161 17.72 3.16 8.83
C PHE A 161 17.21 1.71 8.97
N ILE A 162 15.95 1.44 8.61
CA ILE A 162 15.39 0.09 8.63
C ILE A 162 16.17 -0.81 7.67
N ARG A 163 16.45 -0.35 6.45
CA ARG A 163 17.24 -1.11 5.48
C ARG A 163 18.63 -1.42 6.03
N PHE A 164 19.37 -0.41 6.46
CA PHE A 164 20.71 -0.60 7.07
C PHE A 164 20.63 -1.63 8.21
N PHE A 165 19.67 -1.49 9.10
CA PHE A 165 19.49 -2.39 10.24
C PHE A 165 19.22 -3.83 9.80
N THR A 166 18.32 -4.05 8.84
CA THR A 166 17.97 -5.40 8.36
C THR A 166 19.14 -6.05 7.63
N GLU A 167 19.90 -5.32 6.82
CA GLU A 167 21.09 -5.81 6.12
C GLU A 167 22.21 -6.20 7.10
N GLN A 168 22.37 -5.50 8.24
CA GLN A 168 23.33 -5.90 9.30
C GLN A 168 22.93 -7.19 10.01
N LEU A 169 21.62 -7.48 10.13
CA LEU A 169 21.13 -8.71 10.75
C LEU A 169 21.15 -9.90 9.78
N ASN A 170 20.84 -9.65 8.54
CA ASN A 170 20.80 -10.67 7.49
C ASN A 170 20.95 -10.02 6.11
N THR A 171 22.04 -10.32 5.42
CA THR A 171 22.37 -9.74 4.11
C THR A 171 21.41 -10.12 2.99
N GLU A 172 20.63 -11.19 3.16
CA GLU A 172 19.60 -11.62 2.20
C GLU A 172 18.25 -10.93 2.41
N SER A 173 18.14 -10.09 3.44
CA SER A 173 16.89 -9.41 3.73
C SER A 173 16.63 -8.30 2.74
N LEU A 174 15.35 -8.19 2.31
CA LEU A 174 14.91 -7.18 1.34
C LEU A 174 13.78 -6.34 1.94
N ILE A 175 13.80 -5.05 1.60
CA ILE A 175 12.75 -4.10 1.94
C ILE A 175 11.98 -3.73 0.67
N ILE A 176 10.66 -3.86 0.73
CA ILE A 176 9.74 -3.40 -0.31
C ILE A 176 8.90 -2.26 0.24
N THR A 177 8.79 -1.16 -0.48
CA THR A 177 7.89 -0.06 -0.10
C THR A 177 6.58 -0.12 -0.89
N GLU A 178 5.47 -0.07 -0.18
CA GLU A 178 4.14 0.08 -0.75
C GLU A 178 3.74 1.56 -0.70
N THR A 179 3.72 2.19 -1.88
CA THR A 179 3.49 3.64 -2.03
C THR A 179 2.65 3.93 -3.28
N ASN A 180 1.33 4.01 -3.11
CA ASN A 180 0.40 4.40 -4.18
C ASN A 180 0.49 5.93 -4.43
N LEU A 181 1.60 6.35 -5.03
CA LEU A 181 1.99 7.75 -5.28
C LEU A 181 2.18 8.01 -6.78
N PRO A 182 2.22 9.28 -7.21
CA PRO A 182 2.72 9.61 -8.54
C PRO A 182 4.11 9.03 -8.77
N GLU A 183 4.40 8.63 -10.00
CA GLU A 183 5.60 7.89 -10.36
C GLU A 183 6.90 8.50 -9.80
N LYS A 184 7.10 9.81 -9.97
CA LYS A 184 8.30 10.50 -9.46
C LYS A 184 8.47 10.34 -7.95
N GLU A 185 7.37 10.43 -7.20
CA GLU A 185 7.39 10.27 -5.73
C GLU A 185 7.62 8.81 -5.36
N ASN A 186 7.04 7.84 -6.08
CA ASN A 186 7.26 6.42 -5.87
C ASN A 186 8.73 6.03 -6.15
N LEU A 187 9.32 6.52 -7.24
CA LEU A 187 10.72 6.29 -7.59
C LEU A 187 11.71 6.85 -6.56
N SER A 188 11.32 7.88 -5.80
CA SER A 188 12.18 8.46 -4.75
C SER A 188 12.51 7.47 -3.64
N TYR A 189 11.70 6.41 -3.45
CA TYR A 189 11.94 5.36 -2.46
C TYR A 189 13.08 4.40 -2.80
N PHE A 190 13.66 4.49 -3.97
CA PHE A 190 14.96 3.88 -4.23
C PHE A 190 16.11 4.62 -3.52
N GLY A 191 15.93 5.90 -3.19
CA GLY A 191 16.97 6.75 -2.64
C GLY A 191 18.20 6.79 -3.56
N ASN A 192 19.39 6.77 -2.95
CA ASN A 192 20.66 6.54 -3.63
C ASN A 192 21.05 5.05 -3.56
N GLN A 193 20.10 4.13 -3.74
CA GLN A 193 20.20 2.69 -3.53
C GLN A 193 20.37 2.31 -2.04
N ASP A 194 19.86 3.15 -1.15
CA ASP A 194 20.00 3.05 0.31
C ASP A 194 18.64 3.02 1.04
N GLU A 195 17.53 3.01 0.28
CA GLU A 195 16.16 2.91 0.82
C GLU A 195 15.53 1.55 0.47
N ALA A 196 14.44 1.52 -0.29
CA ALA A 196 13.83 0.25 -0.69
C ALA A 196 14.73 -0.54 -1.64
N ASN A 197 14.81 -1.86 -1.45
CA ASN A 197 15.38 -2.76 -2.44
C ASN A 197 14.44 -2.88 -3.63
N TRP A 198 13.12 -3.01 -3.35
CA TRP A 198 12.10 -3.07 -4.37
C TRP A 198 11.01 -2.04 -4.09
N ILE A 199 10.44 -1.49 -5.16
CA ILE A 199 9.25 -0.66 -5.10
C ILE A 199 8.14 -1.27 -5.93
N TYR A 200 6.89 -1.09 -5.53
CA TYR A 200 5.74 -1.47 -6.34
C TYR A 200 5.68 -0.65 -7.62
N ASN A 201 5.51 -1.33 -8.75
CA ASN A 201 5.31 -0.67 -10.05
C ASN A 201 3.84 -0.28 -10.22
N PHE A 202 3.39 0.70 -9.45
CA PHE A 202 1.97 1.10 -9.41
C PHE A 202 1.43 1.70 -10.71
N SER A 203 2.30 2.18 -11.62
CA SER A 203 1.84 2.68 -12.92
C SER A 203 1.46 1.56 -13.88
N LEU A 204 2.03 0.38 -13.73
CA LEU A 204 1.86 -0.75 -14.64
C LEU A 204 0.40 -1.27 -14.70
N PRO A 205 -0.29 -1.57 -13.57
CA PRO A 205 -1.65 -2.12 -13.60
C PRO A 205 -2.64 -1.25 -14.39
N PRO A 206 -2.83 0.05 -14.07
CA PRO A 206 -3.81 0.85 -14.78
C PRO A 206 -3.42 1.15 -16.24
N LEU A 207 -2.12 1.16 -16.58
CA LEU A 207 -1.66 1.31 -17.97
C LEU A 207 -1.95 0.06 -18.80
N ILE A 208 -1.75 -1.15 -18.27
CA ILE A 208 -2.12 -2.40 -18.93
C ILE A 208 -3.63 -2.46 -19.14
N VAL A 209 -4.41 -2.15 -18.08
CA VAL A 209 -5.87 -2.15 -18.17
C VAL A 209 -6.35 -1.17 -19.23
N TYR A 210 -5.82 0.06 -19.25
CA TYR A 210 -6.14 1.04 -20.29
C TYR A 210 -5.82 0.50 -21.68
N SER A 211 -4.60 -0.02 -21.87
CA SER A 211 -4.14 -0.45 -23.18
C SER A 211 -5.00 -1.57 -23.77
N LEU A 212 -5.38 -2.55 -22.96
CA LEU A 212 -6.16 -3.69 -23.41
C LEU A 212 -7.66 -3.37 -23.57
N LEU A 213 -8.22 -2.42 -22.78
CA LEU A 213 -9.62 -2.02 -22.91
C LEU A 213 -9.87 -1.09 -24.10
N PHE A 214 -8.87 -0.30 -24.50
CA PHE A 214 -9.01 0.71 -25.55
C PHE A 214 -8.16 0.41 -26.80
N GLU A 215 -7.48 -0.74 -26.85
CA GLU A 215 -6.60 -1.16 -27.95
C GLU A 215 -5.54 -0.10 -28.29
N ASP A 216 -5.08 0.63 -27.24
CA ASP A 216 -4.12 1.72 -27.34
C ASP A 216 -2.90 1.47 -26.46
N SER A 217 -1.83 0.96 -27.04
CA SER A 217 -0.55 0.72 -26.36
C SER A 217 0.34 1.98 -26.27
N SER A 218 -0.07 3.12 -26.84
CA SER A 218 0.79 4.32 -26.95
C SER A 218 1.25 4.81 -25.57
N LYS A 219 0.37 4.78 -24.54
CA LYS A 219 0.67 5.30 -23.21
C LYS A 219 1.66 4.40 -22.45
N ILE A 220 1.42 3.09 -22.46
CA ILE A 220 2.33 2.16 -21.82
C ILE A 220 3.69 2.13 -22.51
N THR A 221 3.72 2.23 -23.84
CA THR A 221 4.96 2.30 -24.63
C THR A 221 5.76 3.58 -24.33
N GLN A 222 5.11 4.75 -24.28
CA GLN A 222 5.77 6.01 -23.94
C GLN A 222 6.31 5.99 -22.52
N TRP A 223 5.56 5.43 -21.58
CA TRP A 223 5.94 5.30 -20.19
C TRP A 223 7.12 4.31 -20.02
N SER A 224 7.05 3.13 -20.64
CA SER A 224 8.09 2.10 -20.52
C SER A 224 9.45 2.55 -21.01
N LYS A 225 9.49 3.35 -22.09
CA LYS A 225 10.75 3.95 -22.60
C LYS A 225 11.43 4.90 -21.61
N LYS A 226 10.67 5.45 -20.64
CA LYS A 226 11.17 6.38 -19.61
C LYS A 226 11.39 5.70 -18.26
N LEU A 227 11.05 4.43 -18.15
CA LEU A 227 11.19 3.69 -16.89
C LEU A 227 12.67 3.65 -16.51
N LYS A 228 12.96 3.98 -15.25
CA LYS A 228 14.32 3.93 -14.70
C LYS A 228 14.79 2.48 -14.73
N LYS A 229 15.95 2.23 -15.34
CA LYS A 229 16.55 0.89 -15.34
C LYS A 229 16.84 0.40 -13.93
N THR A 230 16.61 -0.86 -13.73
CA THR A 230 16.89 -1.56 -12.47
C THR A 230 18.36 -2.00 -12.39
N ASN A 231 18.79 -2.48 -11.26
CA ASN A 231 20.11 -3.03 -11.03
C ASN A 231 20.03 -4.10 -9.91
N ASN A 232 21.15 -4.69 -9.54
CA ASN A 232 21.21 -5.74 -8.52
C ASN A 232 20.74 -5.28 -7.12
N LYS A 233 20.69 -3.97 -6.86
CA LYS A 233 20.30 -3.41 -5.55
C LYS A 233 18.87 -2.89 -5.52
N ASN A 234 18.32 -2.49 -6.67
CA ASN A 234 17.00 -1.87 -6.78
C ASN A 234 16.21 -2.49 -7.91
N ASN A 235 14.97 -2.89 -7.63
CA ASN A 235 14.13 -3.54 -8.63
C ASN A 235 12.65 -3.11 -8.48
N TYR A 236 11.87 -3.34 -9.53
CA TYR A 236 10.42 -3.18 -9.49
C TYR A 236 9.76 -4.47 -9.08
N LEU A 237 8.74 -4.39 -8.21
CA LEU A 237 7.76 -5.43 -8.04
C LEU A 237 6.63 -5.17 -9.05
N ASN A 238 6.63 -5.91 -10.15
CA ASN A 238 5.62 -5.80 -11.20
C ASN A 238 4.39 -6.60 -10.80
N PHE A 239 3.26 -5.95 -10.73
CA PHE A 239 1.96 -6.55 -10.41
C PHE A 239 0.86 -5.91 -11.27
N ILE A 240 -0.26 -6.57 -11.39
CA ILE A 240 -1.44 -6.06 -12.12
C ILE A 240 -2.73 -6.14 -11.33
N ALA A 241 -2.71 -6.83 -10.19
CA ALA A 241 -3.82 -6.93 -9.26
C ALA A 241 -3.32 -7.03 -7.82
N SER A 242 -4.12 -6.56 -6.88
CA SER A 242 -3.92 -6.69 -5.43
C SER A 242 -5.27 -6.73 -4.71
N HIS A 243 -5.25 -6.88 -3.39
CA HIS A 243 -6.46 -6.82 -2.55
C HIS A 243 -7.11 -5.41 -2.51
N ASP A 244 -6.37 -4.36 -2.85
CA ASP A 244 -6.87 -2.97 -2.91
C ASP A 244 -7.57 -2.62 -4.23
N GLY A 245 -7.48 -3.50 -5.23
CA GLY A 245 -7.91 -3.20 -6.58
C GLY A 245 -6.83 -2.50 -7.41
N ILE A 246 -7.22 -1.56 -8.29
CA ILE A 246 -6.32 -0.90 -9.24
C ILE A 246 -6.12 0.56 -8.82
N GLY A 247 -4.89 0.91 -8.42
CA GLY A 247 -4.52 2.28 -8.08
C GLY A 247 -4.59 3.23 -9.27
N MET A 248 -5.28 4.37 -9.13
CA MET A 248 -5.45 5.32 -10.24
C MET A 248 -4.58 6.57 -10.12
N ARG A 249 -4.00 6.80 -8.95
CA ARG A 249 -3.11 7.93 -8.72
C ARG A 249 -1.79 7.87 -9.51
N PRO A 250 -1.17 6.71 -9.71
CA PRO A 250 0.10 6.61 -10.45
C PRO A 250 0.02 6.99 -11.92
N ILE A 251 -1.16 6.96 -12.54
CA ILE A 251 -1.35 7.36 -13.96
C ILE A 251 -1.75 8.84 -14.12
N GLU A 252 -1.84 9.61 -13.03
CA GLU A 252 -2.07 11.05 -13.12
C GLU A 252 -0.92 11.73 -13.89
N GLY A 253 -1.26 12.37 -14.99
CA GLY A 253 -0.29 12.98 -15.91
C GLY A 253 0.23 12.08 -17.03
N LEU A 254 0.05 10.74 -16.94
CA LEU A 254 0.38 9.80 -18.01
C LEU A 254 -0.80 9.66 -19.01
N ILE A 255 -2.02 9.71 -18.49
CA ILE A 255 -3.27 9.65 -19.24
C ILE A 255 -4.02 10.96 -19.04
N ASN A 256 -4.59 11.53 -20.11
CA ASN A 256 -5.34 12.78 -20.03
C ASN A 256 -6.74 12.60 -19.39
N ASN A 257 -7.37 13.71 -19.01
CA ASN A 257 -8.64 13.66 -18.28
C ASN A 257 -9.79 13.04 -19.08
N VAL A 258 -9.80 13.16 -20.41
CA VAL A 258 -10.83 12.54 -21.26
C VAL A 258 -10.68 11.03 -21.26
N GLN A 259 -9.45 10.55 -21.44
CA GLN A 259 -9.11 9.12 -21.40
C GLN A 259 -9.40 8.51 -20.01
N LEU A 260 -9.06 9.22 -18.93
CA LEU A 260 -9.38 8.78 -17.55
C LEU A 260 -10.90 8.64 -17.34
N LYS A 261 -11.70 9.60 -17.81
CA LYS A 261 -13.16 9.51 -17.72
C LYS A 261 -13.71 8.29 -18.47
N LYS A 262 -13.18 8.00 -19.67
CA LYS A 262 -13.55 6.81 -20.43
C LYS A 262 -13.19 5.53 -19.68
N LEU A 263 -11.98 5.45 -19.12
CA LEU A 263 -11.52 4.32 -18.33
C LEU A 263 -12.44 4.07 -17.12
N PHE A 264 -12.75 5.11 -16.34
CA PHE A 264 -13.63 4.98 -15.18
C PHE A 264 -15.05 4.55 -15.59
N ALA A 265 -15.60 5.12 -16.66
CA ALA A 265 -16.91 4.71 -17.17
C ALA A 265 -16.94 3.24 -17.60
N ARG A 266 -15.87 2.74 -18.24
CA ARG A 266 -15.74 1.34 -18.64
C ARG A 266 -15.63 0.42 -17.42
N LEU A 267 -14.74 0.73 -16.48
CA LEU A 267 -14.58 -0.06 -15.25
C LEU A 267 -15.89 -0.12 -14.43
N LYS A 268 -16.64 1.01 -14.36
CA LYS A 268 -17.96 1.02 -13.70
C LYS A 268 -18.96 0.10 -14.40
N LYS A 269 -19.00 0.10 -15.75
CA LYS A 269 -19.84 -0.81 -16.53
C LYS A 269 -19.46 -2.28 -16.35
N ASN A 270 -18.20 -2.57 -16.06
CA ASN A 270 -17.69 -3.90 -15.76
C ASN A 270 -17.84 -4.28 -14.27
N GLY A 271 -18.65 -3.55 -13.50
CA GLY A 271 -18.95 -3.85 -12.11
C GLY A 271 -17.99 -3.27 -11.07
N GLY A 272 -17.12 -2.35 -11.49
CA GLY A 272 -16.17 -1.70 -10.57
C GLY A 272 -16.80 -0.60 -9.71
N GLU A 273 -16.35 -0.49 -8.48
CA GLU A 273 -16.62 0.62 -7.57
C GLU A 273 -15.36 1.47 -7.41
N PHE A 274 -15.48 2.68 -6.86
CA PHE A 274 -14.35 3.59 -6.74
C PHE A 274 -14.22 4.11 -5.32
N SER A 275 -13.00 4.11 -4.82
CA SER A 275 -12.63 4.90 -3.65
C SER A 275 -12.11 6.28 -4.09
N PHE A 276 -12.31 7.28 -3.23
CA PHE A 276 -11.98 8.66 -3.55
C PHE A 276 -11.03 9.26 -2.53
N ARG A 277 -10.17 10.15 -3.02
CA ARG A 277 -9.37 11.05 -2.19
C ARG A 277 -9.84 12.49 -2.32
N ARG A 278 -9.70 13.28 -1.27
CA ARG A 278 -9.92 14.73 -1.31
C ARG A 278 -8.67 15.45 -1.79
N VAL A 279 -8.86 16.38 -2.70
CA VAL A 279 -7.81 17.27 -3.21
C VAL A 279 -8.21 18.70 -2.90
N GLN A 280 -7.36 19.42 -2.17
CA GLN A 280 -7.62 20.80 -1.79
C GLN A 280 -7.88 21.66 -3.03
N GLY A 281 -8.98 22.43 -3.04
CA GLY A 281 -9.40 23.30 -4.16
C GLY A 281 -9.90 22.57 -5.43
N LYS A 282 -9.86 21.22 -5.48
CA LYS A 282 -10.23 20.42 -6.68
C LYS A 282 -11.31 19.36 -6.41
N GLY A 283 -11.87 19.32 -5.18
CA GLY A 283 -12.91 18.35 -4.82
C GLY A 283 -12.39 16.91 -4.65
N LYS A 284 -13.19 15.93 -5.09
CA LYS A 284 -12.86 14.50 -5.00
C LYS A 284 -12.22 14.02 -6.30
N LYS A 285 -11.18 13.19 -6.19
CA LYS A 285 -10.59 12.44 -7.30
C LYS A 285 -10.62 10.95 -6.98
N VAL A 286 -10.77 10.12 -8.00
CA VAL A 286 -10.64 8.67 -7.87
C VAL A 286 -9.24 8.35 -7.35
N TYR A 287 -9.19 7.48 -6.34
CA TYR A 287 -7.95 6.99 -5.74
C TYR A 287 -7.65 5.57 -6.21
N GLU A 288 -8.64 4.69 -6.17
CA GLU A 288 -8.57 3.29 -6.60
C GLU A 288 -9.86 2.88 -7.31
N ALA A 289 -9.75 1.96 -8.26
CA ALA A 289 -10.88 1.20 -8.80
C ALA A 289 -10.95 -0.15 -8.09
N ASN A 290 -11.99 -0.35 -7.29
CA ASN A 290 -12.25 -1.57 -6.55
C ASN A 290 -12.96 -2.56 -7.49
N ILE A 291 -12.16 -3.33 -8.21
CA ILE A 291 -12.62 -4.30 -9.19
C ILE A 291 -11.57 -5.41 -9.27
N THR A 292 -12.00 -6.66 -9.40
CA THR A 292 -11.05 -7.73 -9.73
C THR A 292 -10.51 -7.53 -11.14
N LEU A 293 -9.28 -7.92 -11.36
CA LEU A 293 -8.67 -7.83 -12.69
C LEU A 293 -9.47 -8.62 -13.73
N PHE A 294 -10.03 -9.74 -13.32
CA PHE A 294 -10.86 -10.60 -14.17
C PHE A 294 -12.07 -9.82 -14.69
N ASN A 295 -12.88 -9.21 -13.80
CA ASN A 295 -13.99 -8.39 -14.21
C ASN A 295 -13.60 -7.10 -14.93
N ALA A 296 -12.43 -6.53 -14.63
CA ALA A 296 -11.97 -5.33 -15.33
C ALA A 296 -11.88 -5.54 -16.85
N PHE A 297 -11.58 -6.77 -17.29
CA PHE A 297 -11.46 -7.12 -18.70
C PHE A 297 -12.72 -7.71 -19.33
N GLU A 298 -13.83 -7.86 -18.58
CA GLU A 298 -15.06 -8.53 -19.06
C GLU A 298 -15.54 -8.00 -20.42
N LYS A 299 -15.64 -6.68 -20.56
CA LYS A 299 -16.05 -6.02 -21.80
C LYS A 299 -15.17 -4.83 -22.11
N SER A 300 -14.96 -4.57 -23.42
CA SER A 300 -14.29 -3.37 -23.90
C SER A 300 -15.21 -2.55 -24.83
N ASP A 301 -14.74 -1.40 -25.31
CA ASP A 301 -15.49 -0.61 -26.30
C ASP A 301 -15.54 -1.31 -27.65
N PHE A 302 -14.58 -2.17 -27.95
CA PHE A 302 -14.45 -2.94 -29.19
C PHE A 302 -15.02 -4.36 -29.08
N ASP A 303 -15.17 -4.87 -27.85
CA ASP A 303 -15.74 -6.17 -27.55
C ASP A 303 -16.86 -6.05 -26.50
N LYS A 304 -18.03 -5.60 -26.94
CA LYS A 304 -19.20 -5.36 -26.09
C LYS A 304 -19.82 -6.65 -25.53
N LYS A 305 -19.55 -7.79 -26.20
CA LYS A 305 -20.07 -9.10 -25.77
C LYS A 305 -19.11 -9.84 -24.85
N GLY A 306 -17.86 -9.37 -24.73
CA GLY A 306 -16.85 -10.03 -23.91
C GLY A 306 -16.29 -11.32 -24.51
N LYS A 307 -16.27 -11.43 -25.84
CA LYS A 307 -15.78 -12.63 -26.53
C LYS A 307 -14.31 -12.90 -26.19
N TYR A 308 -13.48 -11.86 -26.07
CA TYR A 308 -12.04 -11.93 -25.85
C TYR A 308 -11.61 -11.52 -24.43
N PHE A 309 -12.50 -11.69 -23.44
CA PHE A 309 -12.17 -11.24 -22.07
C PHE A 309 -11.05 -12.08 -21.44
N LEU A 310 -11.05 -13.39 -21.69
CA LEU A 310 -10.02 -14.29 -21.16
C LEU A 310 -8.65 -14.02 -21.80
N GLU A 311 -8.63 -13.78 -23.10
CA GLU A 311 -7.41 -13.42 -23.84
C GLU A 311 -6.84 -12.09 -23.33
N ARG A 312 -7.68 -11.10 -23.05
CA ARG A 312 -7.23 -9.84 -22.41
C ARG A 312 -6.64 -10.09 -21.04
N PHE A 313 -7.28 -10.92 -20.22
CA PHE A 313 -6.80 -11.27 -18.90
C PHE A 313 -5.44 -11.99 -18.93
N ILE A 314 -5.29 -12.98 -19.82
CA ILE A 314 -4.02 -13.70 -20.02
C ILE A 314 -2.94 -12.76 -20.59
N SER A 315 -3.28 -11.95 -21.58
CA SER A 315 -2.36 -10.98 -22.19
C SER A 315 -1.85 -9.97 -21.16
N ALA A 316 -2.68 -9.54 -20.22
CA ALA A 316 -2.27 -8.65 -19.14
C ALA A 316 -1.16 -9.28 -18.29
N HIS A 317 -1.28 -10.56 -17.94
CA HIS A 317 -0.25 -11.28 -17.19
C HIS A 317 1.02 -11.47 -18.05
N ALA A 318 0.88 -11.84 -19.32
CA ALA A 318 2.02 -11.98 -20.24
C ALA A 318 2.81 -10.66 -20.40
N ILE A 319 2.10 -9.53 -20.52
CA ILE A 319 2.73 -8.20 -20.56
C ILE A 319 3.48 -7.93 -19.25
N MET A 320 2.85 -8.17 -18.10
CA MET A 320 3.50 -7.98 -16.78
C MET A 320 4.78 -8.81 -16.64
N LEU A 321 4.74 -10.08 -17.08
CA LEU A 321 5.89 -10.99 -17.03
C LEU A 321 7.03 -10.57 -17.99
N ALA A 322 6.72 -9.85 -19.05
CA ALA A 322 7.70 -9.36 -20.02
C ALA A 322 8.44 -8.08 -19.58
N PHE A 323 7.93 -7.38 -18.56
CA PHE A 323 8.62 -6.20 -18.03
C PHE A 323 9.79 -6.61 -17.13
N GLU A 324 10.90 -5.87 -17.24
CA GLU A 324 12.03 -5.99 -16.31
C GLU A 324 11.56 -5.75 -14.87
N GLY A 325 11.85 -6.69 -13.98
CA GLY A 325 11.45 -6.63 -12.57
C GLY A 325 11.08 -8.00 -12.01
N ILE A 326 10.58 -7.98 -10.77
CA ILE A 326 10.10 -9.17 -10.06
C ILE A 326 8.58 -9.28 -10.28
N PRO A 327 8.07 -10.28 -10.98
CA PRO A 327 6.65 -10.43 -11.20
C PRO A 327 5.94 -10.92 -9.93
N ALA A 328 4.78 -10.34 -9.64
CA ALA A 328 3.92 -10.73 -8.53
C ALA A 328 2.51 -11.02 -9.05
N VAL A 329 2.10 -12.28 -8.94
CA VAL A 329 0.74 -12.72 -9.30
C VAL A 329 -0.13 -12.72 -8.06
N TYR A 330 -1.21 -11.94 -8.10
CA TYR A 330 -2.19 -11.92 -7.02
C TYR A 330 -2.94 -13.26 -6.95
N PHE A 331 -3.02 -13.84 -5.76
CA PHE A 331 -3.57 -15.19 -5.59
C PHE A 331 -4.97 -15.37 -6.22
N ASN A 332 -5.87 -14.42 -6.03
CA ASN A 332 -7.21 -14.50 -6.63
C ASN A 332 -7.19 -14.43 -8.17
N SER A 333 -6.16 -13.85 -8.78
CA SER A 333 -6.01 -13.82 -10.23
C SER A 333 -5.68 -15.19 -10.81
N ILE A 334 -5.03 -16.08 -10.06
CA ILE A 334 -4.74 -17.47 -10.50
C ILE A 334 -6.04 -18.22 -10.83
N PHE A 335 -7.10 -17.92 -10.09
CA PHE A 335 -8.42 -18.57 -10.23
C PHE A 335 -9.42 -17.77 -11.04
N GLY A 336 -9.05 -16.63 -11.64
CA GLY A 336 -9.97 -15.77 -12.35
C GLY A 336 -11.17 -15.34 -11.49
N THR A 337 -10.90 -15.00 -10.21
CA THR A 337 -11.96 -14.68 -9.25
C THR A 337 -12.74 -13.44 -9.67
N SER A 338 -14.06 -13.55 -9.70
CA SER A 338 -14.97 -12.45 -9.98
C SER A 338 -15.22 -11.55 -8.77
N ASN A 339 -15.77 -10.35 -9.01
CA ASN A 339 -16.21 -9.47 -7.94
C ASN A 339 -17.26 -10.15 -7.05
N ASP A 340 -17.10 -10.02 -5.74
CA ASP A 340 -18.13 -10.35 -4.76
C ASP A 340 -18.77 -9.06 -4.25
N ASN A 341 -19.89 -8.68 -4.82
CA ASN A 341 -20.62 -7.47 -4.44
C ASN A 341 -21.60 -7.72 -3.28
N SER A 342 -21.76 -8.96 -2.80
CA SER A 342 -22.70 -9.31 -1.73
C SER A 342 -22.35 -8.71 -0.38
N LYS A 343 -21.11 -8.29 -0.20
CA LYS A 343 -20.58 -7.71 1.06
C LYS A 343 -20.64 -6.17 1.14
N TYR A 344 -21.17 -5.52 0.10
CA TYR A 344 -21.32 -4.05 0.05
C TYR A 344 -22.74 -3.57 0.38
N ILE A 345 -23.58 -4.45 0.91
CA ILE A 345 -24.94 -4.13 1.37
C ILE A 345 -24.93 -3.88 2.88
#